data_a5cdc9c7db77ad1019165af4d822359f
#
_entry.id   a5cdc9c7db77ad1019165af4d822359f
#
_cell.length_a   1.000
_cell.length_b   1.000
_cell.length_c   1.000
_cell.angle_alpha   90.00
_cell.angle_beta   90.00
_cell.angle_gamma   90.00
#
_symmetry.space_group_name_H-M   'P 1'
#
loop_
_entity.id
_entity.type
_entity.pdbx_description
1 polymer ?
#
loop_
_entity_poly.entity_id
_entity_poly.type
_entity_poly.pdbx_seq_one_letter_code
_entity_poly.pdbx_strand_id
1 'polypeptide(L)'
;LLDSCLTVAASVNAFERDPARRRKRLVYFLEEHAPLEPYEREVLQAIREEAEYFDLIQRTHITNEGWATFVEATLLRELLTAREWAEVCVHLCARPTPYTLGYALFGAIRRRRGFEGALAARRYYEDVRLIDETLTQDLVDRLDLFVYDPRDRSRNTQVDAVKEMLIEQKLYRGEPRVEVEDPDHPRDLVLVHVEEGRKLDPRRIALYLKAVHGLWKHPVRLRANGKLYTFDRRGLSTA
;
A
#
# COMPACT_ATOMS: atom_id res chain seq x y z
N LEU A 1 -16.70 -12.47 -9.24
CA LEU A 1 -17.16 -11.18 -8.75
C LEU A 1 -16.29 -10.70 -7.57
N LEU A 2 -16.26 -11.44 -6.45
CA LEU A 2 -15.56 -11.01 -5.22
C LEU A 2 -14.09 -10.66 -5.46
N ASP A 3 -13.31 -11.53 -6.11
CA ASP A 3 -11.91 -11.28 -6.42
C ASP A 3 -11.70 -10.02 -7.27
N SER A 4 -12.62 -9.78 -8.23
CA SER A 4 -12.57 -8.57 -9.06
C SER A 4 -12.86 -7.31 -8.23
N CYS A 5 -13.84 -7.35 -7.33
CA CYS A 5 -14.14 -6.23 -6.42
C CYS A 5 -12.98 -5.94 -5.48
N LEU A 6 -12.37 -6.96 -4.88
CA LEU A 6 -11.18 -6.81 -4.02
C LEU A 6 -9.99 -6.19 -4.76
N THR A 7 -9.74 -6.64 -6.01
CA THR A 7 -8.65 -6.08 -6.85
C THR A 7 -8.86 -4.59 -7.13
N VAL A 8 -10.07 -4.19 -7.54
CA VAL A 8 -10.32 -2.77 -7.87
C VAL A 8 -10.43 -1.89 -6.63
N ALA A 9 -10.83 -2.43 -5.49
CA ALA A 9 -10.89 -1.72 -4.21
C ALA A 9 -9.51 -1.27 -3.71
N ALA A 10 -8.42 -1.87 -4.19
CA ALA A 10 -7.07 -1.37 -3.93
C ALA A 10 -6.83 0.05 -4.47
N SER A 11 -7.65 0.54 -5.40
CA SER A 11 -7.61 1.91 -5.90
C SER A 11 -8.26 2.95 -4.96
N VAL A 12 -8.87 2.54 -3.85
CA VAL A 12 -9.44 3.44 -2.84
C VAL A 12 -8.37 4.36 -2.25
N ASN A 13 -8.76 5.61 -2.04
CA ASN A 13 -8.01 6.57 -1.23
C ASN A 13 -9.02 7.36 -0.38
N ALA A 14 -9.18 6.96 0.87
CA ALA A 14 -10.13 7.57 1.81
C ALA A 14 -9.80 9.05 2.14
N PHE A 15 -8.56 9.49 1.86
CA PHE A 15 -8.11 10.87 2.07
C PHE A 15 -8.27 11.77 0.85
N GLU A 16 -8.64 11.21 -0.32
CA GLU A 16 -8.84 12.03 -1.51
C GLU A 16 -10.11 12.86 -1.38
N ARG A 17 -9.92 14.16 -1.16
CA ARG A 17 -11.01 15.13 -1.00
C ARG A 17 -11.36 15.87 -2.29
N ASP A 18 -10.48 15.81 -3.30
CA ASP A 18 -10.74 16.41 -4.59
C ASP A 18 -11.70 15.50 -5.39
N PRO A 19 -12.94 15.95 -5.68
CA PRO A 19 -13.90 15.14 -6.44
C PRO A 19 -13.39 14.75 -7.82
N ALA A 20 -12.63 15.63 -8.49
CA ALA A 20 -12.08 15.35 -9.82
C ALA A 20 -11.06 14.22 -9.80
N ARG A 21 -10.20 14.18 -8.79
CA ARG A 21 -9.25 13.07 -8.57
C ARG A 21 -9.94 11.80 -8.13
N ARG A 22 -10.97 11.90 -7.27
CA ARG A 22 -11.75 10.76 -6.82
C ARG A 22 -12.43 10.04 -8.00
N ARG A 23 -13.00 10.77 -8.95
CA ARG A 23 -13.62 10.22 -10.17
C ARG A 23 -12.62 9.47 -11.08
N LYS A 24 -11.33 9.77 -11.02
CA LYS A 24 -10.28 9.02 -11.72
C LYS A 24 -9.88 7.71 -11.05
N ARG A 25 -10.31 7.46 -9.81
CA ARG A 25 -10.07 6.20 -9.12
C ARG A 25 -11.00 5.13 -9.64
N LEU A 26 -10.44 4.01 -10.05
CA LEU A 26 -11.15 2.96 -10.78
C LEU A 26 -12.39 2.43 -10.05
N VAL A 27 -12.32 2.23 -8.74
CA VAL A 27 -13.44 1.67 -7.97
C VAL A 27 -14.68 2.56 -8.02
N TYR A 28 -14.53 3.89 -7.87
CA TYR A 28 -15.66 4.83 -7.93
C TYR A 28 -16.22 4.95 -9.34
N PHE A 29 -15.34 4.95 -10.34
CA PHE A 29 -15.76 4.95 -11.75
C PHE A 29 -16.58 3.71 -12.10
N LEU A 30 -16.15 2.52 -11.67
CA LEU A 30 -16.89 1.29 -11.91
C LEU A 30 -18.22 1.24 -11.16
N GLU A 31 -18.27 1.73 -9.94
CA GLU A 31 -19.51 1.81 -9.16
C GLU A 31 -20.57 2.67 -9.88
N GLU A 32 -20.16 3.77 -10.51
CA GLU A 32 -21.04 4.71 -11.21
C GLU A 32 -21.44 4.21 -12.61
N HIS A 33 -20.48 3.66 -13.38
CA HIS A 33 -20.65 3.44 -14.82
C HIS A 33 -20.66 2.00 -15.29
N ALA A 34 -20.20 1.04 -14.47
CA ALA A 34 -20.14 -0.34 -14.90
C ALA A 34 -21.57 -0.95 -15.03
N PRO A 35 -21.82 -1.79 -16.05
CA PRO A 35 -23.10 -2.43 -16.28
C PRO A 35 -23.30 -3.61 -15.32
N LEU A 36 -23.35 -3.30 -14.03
CA LEU A 36 -23.50 -4.25 -12.94
C LEU A 36 -24.97 -4.49 -12.64
N GLU A 37 -25.32 -5.74 -12.37
CA GLU A 37 -26.60 -6.10 -11.77
C GLU A 37 -26.73 -5.46 -10.37
N PRO A 38 -27.94 -5.22 -9.86
CA PRO A 38 -28.15 -4.57 -8.56
C PRO A 38 -27.31 -5.21 -7.44
N TYR A 39 -27.32 -6.53 -7.31
CA TYR A 39 -26.56 -7.24 -6.29
C TYR A 39 -25.04 -7.16 -6.49
N GLU A 40 -24.55 -7.10 -7.75
CA GLU A 40 -23.12 -6.92 -8.05
C GLU A 40 -22.66 -5.53 -7.60
N ARG A 41 -23.50 -4.51 -7.79
CA ARG A 41 -23.23 -3.14 -7.36
C ARG A 41 -23.21 -3.02 -5.83
N GLU A 42 -24.16 -3.66 -5.14
CA GLU A 42 -24.19 -3.71 -3.67
C GLU A 42 -22.90 -4.37 -3.10
N VAL A 43 -22.45 -5.48 -3.71
CA VAL A 43 -21.19 -6.14 -3.32
C VAL A 43 -19.98 -5.20 -3.54
N LEU A 44 -19.89 -4.54 -4.70
CA LEU A 44 -18.80 -3.61 -4.99
C LEU A 44 -18.80 -2.42 -4.00
N GLN A 45 -19.97 -1.88 -3.71
CA GLN A 45 -20.15 -0.79 -2.75
C GLN A 45 -19.72 -1.21 -1.34
N ALA A 46 -20.18 -2.36 -0.86
CA ALA A 46 -19.80 -2.86 0.47
C ALA A 46 -18.28 -3.05 0.60
N ILE A 47 -17.63 -3.63 -0.41
CA ILE A 47 -16.17 -3.81 -0.45
C ILE A 47 -15.43 -2.47 -0.52
N ARG A 48 -15.94 -1.49 -1.28
CA ARG A 48 -15.37 -0.14 -1.32
C ARG A 48 -15.46 0.55 0.05
N GLU A 49 -16.61 0.48 0.71
CA GLU A 49 -16.80 1.07 2.04
C GLU A 49 -15.89 0.44 3.09
N GLU A 50 -15.75 -0.87 3.06
CA GLU A 50 -14.78 -1.59 3.88
C GLU A 50 -13.35 -1.15 3.58
N ALA A 51 -12.99 -1.04 2.30
CA ALA A 51 -11.66 -0.60 1.89
C ALA A 51 -11.37 0.85 2.31
N GLU A 52 -12.34 1.77 2.24
CA GLU A 52 -12.22 3.14 2.76
C GLU A 52 -11.98 3.16 4.27
N TYR A 53 -12.71 2.35 5.03
CA TYR A 53 -12.52 2.22 6.47
C TYR A 53 -11.12 1.71 6.83
N PHE A 54 -10.67 0.66 6.17
CA PHE A 54 -9.35 0.07 6.43
C PHE A 54 -8.19 0.86 5.85
N ASP A 55 -8.40 1.75 4.88
CA ASP A 55 -7.33 2.58 4.32
C ASP A 55 -6.68 3.46 5.40
N LEU A 56 -7.47 4.05 6.30
CA LEU A 56 -6.98 4.80 7.45
C LEU A 56 -6.10 3.95 8.39
N ILE A 57 -6.57 2.75 8.72
CA ILE A 57 -5.87 1.83 9.61
C ILE A 57 -4.55 1.39 8.98
N GLN A 58 -4.58 1.02 7.70
CA GLN A 58 -3.40 0.56 6.96
C GLN A 58 -2.32 1.64 6.83
N ARG A 59 -2.71 2.90 6.63
CA ARG A 59 -1.78 4.02 6.52
C ARG A 59 -1.07 4.39 7.81
N THR A 60 -1.61 3.99 8.95
CA THR A 60 -1.06 4.29 10.28
C THR A 60 -0.67 3.04 11.07
N HIS A 61 -0.63 1.88 10.44
CA HIS A 61 -0.40 0.60 11.12
C HIS A 61 0.99 0.55 11.76
N ILE A 62 2.05 0.89 11.01
CA ILE A 62 3.43 0.94 11.56
C ILE A 62 3.53 2.03 12.63
N THR A 63 2.90 3.19 12.41
CA THR A 63 2.89 4.29 13.37
C THR A 63 2.20 3.91 14.66
N ASN A 64 1.05 3.23 14.60
CA ASN A 64 0.29 2.82 15.79
C ASN A 64 0.98 1.69 16.57
N GLU A 65 1.29 0.58 15.89
CA GLU A 65 1.89 -0.60 16.53
C GLU A 65 3.33 -0.33 16.97
N GLY A 66 4.07 0.43 16.17
CA GLY A 66 5.42 0.85 16.52
C GLY A 66 5.46 1.78 17.70
N TRP A 67 4.52 2.74 17.80
CA TRP A 67 4.41 3.62 18.95
C TRP A 67 4.05 2.84 20.22
N ALA A 68 3.06 1.94 20.15
CA ALA A 68 2.68 1.11 21.27
C ALA A 68 3.88 0.31 21.79
N THR A 69 4.62 -0.36 20.90
CA THR A 69 5.83 -1.11 21.24
C THR A 69 6.94 -0.22 21.82
N PHE A 70 7.11 0.98 21.26
CA PHE A 70 8.12 1.93 21.73
C PHE A 70 7.84 2.43 23.15
N VAL A 71 6.58 2.77 23.46
CA VAL A 71 6.16 3.20 24.81
C VAL A 71 6.26 2.03 25.79
N GLU A 72 5.71 0.86 25.42
CA GLU A 72 5.80 -0.36 26.22
C GLU A 72 7.24 -0.67 26.60
N ALA A 73 8.14 -0.76 25.62
CA ALA A 73 9.56 -1.05 25.84
C ALA A 73 10.24 0.02 26.72
N THR A 74 9.87 1.30 26.54
CA THR A 74 10.43 2.40 27.33
C THR A 74 10.03 2.28 28.79
N LEU A 75 8.75 2.01 29.08
CA LEU A 75 8.23 1.88 30.43
C LEU A 75 8.74 0.61 31.12
N LEU A 76 8.68 -0.53 30.44
CA LEU A 76 9.10 -1.82 31.01
C LEU A 76 10.59 -1.85 31.36
N ARG A 77 11.42 -1.18 30.55
CA ARG A 77 12.86 -1.07 30.83
C ARG A 77 13.17 -0.37 32.16
N GLU A 78 12.32 0.58 32.59
CA GLU A 78 12.48 1.30 33.85
C GLU A 78 11.92 0.52 35.05
N LEU A 79 10.97 -0.38 34.81
CA LEU A 79 10.23 -1.08 35.85
C LEU A 79 10.80 -2.48 36.14
N LEU A 80 11.42 -3.12 35.14
CA LEU A 80 11.84 -4.53 35.23
C LEU A 80 13.32 -4.69 35.61
N THR A 81 13.62 -5.79 36.25
CA THR A 81 15.01 -6.25 36.44
C THR A 81 15.66 -6.59 35.09
N ALA A 82 17.00 -6.65 35.05
CA ALA A 82 17.73 -6.98 33.81
C ALA A 82 17.33 -8.36 33.23
N ARG A 83 17.00 -9.35 34.11
CA ARG A 83 16.54 -10.67 33.67
C ARG A 83 15.16 -10.61 33.02
N GLU A 84 14.20 -10.01 33.70
CA GLU A 84 12.84 -9.84 33.18
C GLU A 84 12.84 -9.03 31.87
N TRP A 85 13.67 -7.98 31.81
CA TRP A 85 13.84 -7.19 30.58
C TRP A 85 14.39 -8.04 29.43
N ALA A 86 15.35 -8.93 29.66
CA ALA A 86 15.86 -9.80 28.62
C ALA A 86 14.78 -10.75 28.08
N GLU A 87 13.90 -11.27 28.94
CA GLU A 87 12.74 -12.08 28.52
C GLU A 87 11.76 -11.27 27.67
N VAL A 88 11.46 -10.04 28.05
CA VAL A 88 10.61 -9.10 27.26
C VAL A 88 11.24 -8.80 25.90
N CYS A 89 12.55 -8.58 25.83
CA CYS A 89 13.24 -8.32 24.56
C CYS A 89 13.06 -9.45 23.54
N VAL A 90 13.08 -10.72 23.98
CA VAL A 90 12.83 -11.87 23.09
C VAL A 90 11.43 -11.78 22.47
N HIS A 91 10.42 -11.47 23.27
CA HIS A 91 9.04 -11.31 22.77
C HIS A 91 8.88 -10.10 21.84
N LEU A 92 9.51 -8.97 22.16
CA LEU A 92 9.48 -7.78 21.31
C LEU A 92 10.12 -8.03 19.94
N CYS A 93 11.26 -8.73 19.91
CA CYS A 93 11.96 -9.07 18.67
C CYS A 93 11.20 -10.09 17.80
N ALA A 94 10.33 -10.90 18.38
CA ALA A 94 9.52 -11.90 17.68
C ALA A 94 8.23 -11.30 17.07
N ARG A 95 7.91 -10.03 17.34
CA ARG A 95 6.72 -9.37 16.79
C ARG A 95 6.82 -9.17 15.28
N PRO A 96 5.66 -9.11 14.57
CA PRO A 96 5.62 -8.79 13.13
C PRO A 96 6.25 -7.46 12.78
N THR A 97 6.63 -7.30 11.52
CA THR A 97 7.31 -6.11 10.97
C THR A 97 6.71 -4.75 11.38
N PRO A 98 5.38 -4.51 11.42
CA PRO A 98 4.85 -3.22 11.84
C PRO A 98 5.30 -2.80 13.23
N TYR A 99 5.39 -3.75 14.16
CA TYR A 99 5.82 -3.52 15.54
C TYR A 99 7.33 -3.24 15.63
N THR A 100 8.14 -4.14 15.07
CA THR A 100 9.61 -4.05 15.16
C THR A 100 10.16 -2.88 14.34
N LEU A 101 9.66 -2.67 13.13
CA LEU A 101 10.04 -1.53 12.29
C LEU A 101 9.65 -0.21 12.96
N GLY A 102 8.39 -0.08 13.38
CA GLY A 102 7.91 1.13 14.03
C GLY A 102 8.67 1.45 15.32
N TYR A 103 8.94 0.44 16.16
CA TYR A 103 9.79 0.59 17.35
C TYR A 103 11.17 1.16 17.01
N ALA A 104 11.82 0.62 15.97
CA ALA A 104 13.14 1.08 15.54
C ALA A 104 13.11 2.51 15.01
N LEU A 105 12.08 2.87 14.22
CA LEU A 105 11.88 4.22 13.69
C LEU A 105 11.66 5.25 14.81
N PHE A 106 10.74 4.98 15.77
CA PHE A 106 10.54 5.86 16.93
C PHE A 106 11.79 5.97 17.81
N GLY A 107 12.53 4.87 17.99
CA GLY A 107 13.80 4.87 18.67
C GLY A 107 14.85 5.77 17.99
N ALA A 108 14.88 5.78 16.66
CA ALA A 108 15.75 6.66 15.88
C ALA A 108 15.35 8.14 16.02
N ILE A 109 14.05 8.45 16.00
CA ILE A 109 13.56 9.81 16.24
C ILE A 109 13.92 10.28 17.63
N ARG A 110 13.69 9.44 18.67
CA ARG A 110 14.03 9.77 20.06
C ARG A 110 15.52 10.09 20.21
N ARG A 111 16.41 9.34 19.56
CA ARG A 111 17.86 9.62 19.62
C ARG A 111 18.23 10.96 18.99
N ARG A 112 17.52 11.40 17.93
CA ARG A 112 17.83 12.63 17.21
C ARG A 112 17.12 13.86 17.77
N ARG A 113 15.86 13.72 18.21
CA ARG A 113 14.95 14.81 18.55
C ARG A 113 14.36 14.72 19.97
N GLY A 114 14.84 13.78 20.80
CA GLY A 114 14.27 13.53 22.13
C GLY A 114 12.87 12.89 22.10
N PHE A 115 12.26 12.73 23.27
CA PHE A 115 10.93 12.13 23.42
C PHE A 115 9.85 13.02 22.78
N GLU A 116 9.94 14.34 22.90
CA GLU A 116 9.02 15.29 22.27
C GLU A 116 8.99 15.14 20.74
N GLY A 117 10.15 14.90 20.12
CA GLY A 117 10.23 14.61 18.69
C GLY A 117 9.50 13.32 18.30
N ALA A 118 9.61 12.27 19.13
CA ALA A 118 8.90 11.02 18.91
C ALA A 118 7.38 11.21 19.08
N LEU A 119 6.96 11.98 20.09
CA LEU A 119 5.54 12.28 20.32
C LEU A 119 4.95 13.11 19.16
N ALA A 120 5.70 14.09 18.65
CA ALA A 120 5.30 14.87 17.49
C ALA A 120 5.15 13.98 16.23
N ALA A 121 6.09 13.06 15.99
CA ALA A 121 5.98 12.11 14.89
C ALA A 121 4.73 11.23 15.05
N ARG A 122 4.44 10.70 16.25
CA ARG A 122 3.22 9.94 16.52
C ARG A 122 1.95 10.72 16.21
N ARG A 123 1.95 12.03 16.45
CA ARG A 123 0.78 12.90 16.26
C ARG A 123 0.56 13.30 14.80
N TYR A 124 1.65 13.48 14.02
CA TYR A 124 1.58 14.14 12.71
C TYR A 124 2.04 13.30 11.53
N TYR A 125 2.61 12.08 11.77
CA TYR A 125 3.11 11.23 10.69
C TYR A 125 2.17 10.05 10.47
N GLU A 126 1.92 9.75 9.22
CA GLU A 126 1.47 8.45 8.75
C GLU A 126 2.68 7.56 8.40
N ASP A 127 2.44 6.30 8.10
CA ASP A 127 3.51 5.31 7.85
C ASP A 127 4.48 5.74 6.75
N VAL A 128 3.96 6.30 5.65
CA VAL A 128 4.77 6.76 4.52
C VAL A 128 5.79 7.81 4.97
N ARG A 129 5.32 8.83 5.67
CA ARG A 129 6.18 9.89 6.17
C ARG A 129 7.15 9.39 7.25
N LEU A 130 6.69 8.51 8.13
CA LEU A 130 7.52 7.91 9.17
C LEU A 130 8.67 7.12 8.56
N ILE A 131 8.41 6.32 7.52
CA ILE A 131 9.42 5.54 6.79
C ILE A 131 10.38 6.49 6.05
N ASP A 132 9.83 7.40 5.24
CA ASP A 132 10.63 8.24 4.36
C ASP A 132 11.61 9.13 5.13
N GLU A 133 11.16 9.82 6.18
CA GLU A 133 11.99 10.74 6.97
C GLU A 133 12.94 10.01 7.95
N THR A 134 12.67 8.75 8.31
CA THR A 134 13.35 8.12 9.45
C THR A 134 14.16 6.89 9.10
N LEU A 135 13.76 6.10 8.07
CA LEU A 135 14.49 4.89 7.70
C LEU A 135 15.86 5.26 7.13
N THR A 136 16.91 4.65 7.68
CA THR A 136 18.32 4.86 7.28
C THR A 136 18.94 3.53 6.91
N GLN A 137 20.11 3.55 6.24
CA GLN A 137 20.84 2.32 5.90
C GLN A 137 21.17 1.51 7.16
N ASP A 138 21.59 2.13 8.24
CA ASP A 138 21.86 1.45 9.52
C ASP A 138 20.62 0.70 10.06
N LEU A 139 19.42 1.26 9.88
CA LEU A 139 18.18 0.56 10.27
C LEU A 139 17.85 -0.58 9.32
N VAL A 140 18.05 -0.41 8.02
CA VAL A 140 17.87 -1.48 7.02
C VAL A 140 18.76 -2.67 7.34
N ASP A 141 20.05 -2.42 7.61
CA ASP A 141 21.03 -3.47 7.90
C ASP A 141 20.71 -4.17 9.24
N ARG A 142 20.37 -3.44 10.28
CA ARG A 142 20.03 -4.02 11.61
C ARG A 142 18.74 -4.80 11.64
N LEU A 143 17.76 -4.43 10.83
CA LEU A 143 16.47 -5.10 10.74
C LEU A 143 16.44 -6.18 9.65
N ASP A 144 17.56 -6.41 8.96
CA ASP A 144 17.67 -7.32 7.80
C ASP A 144 16.57 -7.08 6.75
N LEU A 145 16.31 -5.79 6.44
CA LEU A 145 15.32 -5.42 5.44
C LEU A 145 15.93 -5.50 4.04
N PHE A 146 15.17 -6.01 3.09
CA PHE A 146 15.61 -6.12 1.70
C PHE A 146 14.45 -6.21 0.73
N VAL A 147 14.73 -5.85 -0.51
CA VAL A 147 13.86 -6.15 -1.66
C VAL A 147 14.37 -7.43 -2.31
N TYR A 148 13.50 -8.41 -2.47
CA TYR A 148 13.84 -9.69 -3.09
C TYR A 148 13.49 -9.68 -4.57
N ASP A 149 14.47 -9.96 -5.44
CA ASP A 149 14.21 -10.22 -6.86
C ASP A 149 14.15 -11.75 -7.10
N PRO A 150 12.97 -12.29 -7.46
CA PRO A 150 12.83 -13.74 -7.68
C PRO A 150 13.51 -14.25 -8.96
N ARG A 151 13.93 -13.36 -9.89
CA ARG A 151 14.51 -13.73 -11.18
C ARG A 151 15.94 -14.24 -11.01
N ASP A 152 16.73 -13.52 -10.23
CA ASP A 152 18.12 -13.84 -9.97
C ASP A 152 18.38 -14.24 -8.50
N ARG A 153 17.33 -14.28 -7.68
CA ARG A 153 17.37 -14.57 -6.25
C ARG A 153 18.23 -13.57 -5.45
N SER A 154 18.43 -12.36 -5.98
CA SER A 154 19.20 -11.33 -5.31
C SER A 154 18.40 -10.66 -4.20
N ARG A 155 19.14 -10.09 -3.23
CA ARG A 155 18.61 -9.25 -2.14
C ARG A 155 19.18 -7.85 -2.30
N ASN A 156 18.32 -6.87 -2.56
CA ASN A 156 18.72 -5.47 -2.59
C ASN A 156 18.45 -4.84 -1.21
N THR A 157 19.51 -4.46 -0.51
CA THR A 157 19.48 -3.85 0.84
C THR A 157 19.69 -2.34 0.80
N GLN A 158 19.70 -1.70 -0.36
CA GLN A 158 19.84 -0.25 -0.46
C GLN A 158 18.62 0.44 0.15
N VAL A 159 18.86 1.41 1.01
CA VAL A 159 17.79 2.09 1.76
C VAL A 159 16.71 2.68 0.87
N ASP A 160 17.07 3.25 -0.27
CA ASP A 160 16.10 3.84 -1.20
C ASP A 160 15.19 2.78 -1.81
N ALA A 161 15.72 1.62 -2.21
CA ALA A 161 14.93 0.51 -2.71
C ALA A 161 14.00 -0.06 -1.65
N VAL A 162 14.48 -0.19 -0.40
CA VAL A 162 13.66 -0.69 0.72
C VAL A 162 12.57 0.30 1.09
N LYS A 163 12.87 1.61 1.17
CA LYS A 163 11.87 2.66 1.39
C LYS A 163 10.76 2.59 0.34
N GLU A 164 11.16 2.56 -0.90
CA GLU A 164 10.26 2.54 -2.04
C GLU A 164 9.32 1.32 -1.98
N MET A 165 9.84 0.11 -1.72
CA MET A 165 9.02 -1.09 -1.54
C MET A 165 8.02 -0.95 -0.38
N LEU A 166 8.47 -0.49 0.79
CA LEU A 166 7.61 -0.34 1.96
C LEU A 166 6.51 0.70 1.73
N ILE A 167 6.85 1.83 1.11
CA ILE A 167 5.90 2.91 0.80
C ILE A 167 4.85 2.44 -0.22
N GLU A 168 5.27 1.72 -1.26
CA GLU A 168 4.33 1.18 -2.24
C GLU A 168 3.34 0.18 -1.65
N GLN A 169 3.82 -0.72 -0.78
CA GLN A 169 2.94 -1.65 -0.07
C GLN A 169 1.87 -0.91 0.76
N LYS A 170 2.21 0.27 1.30
CA LYS A 170 1.28 1.10 2.05
C LYS A 170 0.29 1.86 1.17
N LEU A 171 0.76 2.44 0.07
CA LEU A 171 -0.07 3.29 -0.80
C LEU A 171 -1.00 2.50 -1.72
N TYR A 172 -0.54 1.35 -2.23
CA TYR A 172 -1.24 0.63 -3.32
C TYR A 172 -1.53 -0.83 -2.99
N ARG A 173 -1.28 -1.29 -1.77
CA ARG A 173 -1.53 -2.67 -1.32
C ARG A 173 -0.94 -3.73 -2.27
N GLY A 174 0.14 -3.37 -2.98
CA GLY A 174 0.78 -4.23 -3.97
C GLY A 174 0.08 -4.29 -5.33
N GLU A 175 -1.03 -3.59 -5.55
CA GLU A 175 -1.70 -3.50 -6.85
C GLU A 175 -1.12 -2.35 -7.71
N PRO A 176 -1.25 -2.43 -9.05
CA PRO A 176 -0.81 -1.36 -9.94
C PRO A 176 -1.53 -0.03 -9.64
N ARG A 177 -0.77 1.06 -9.59
CA ARG A 177 -1.37 2.39 -9.52
C ARG A 177 -1.89 2.78 -10.90
N VAL A 178 -3.19 2.70 -11.07
CA VAL A 178 -3.86 3.09 -12.31
C VAL A 178 -4.91 4.16 -12.04
N GLU A 179 -5.11 5.01 -13.04
CA GLU A 179 -6.19 6.02 -13.06
C GLU A 179 -7.02 5.87 -14.33
N VAL A 180 -8.29 6.23 -14.26
CA VAL A 180 -9.16 6.33 -15.45
C VAL A 180 -8.71 7.55 -16.25
N GLU A 181 -8.41 7.37 -17.55
CA GLU A 181 -7.90 8.43 -18.42
C GLU A 181 -8.92 9.55 -18.58
N ASP A 182 -10.14 9.19 -18.94
CA ASP A 182 -11.25 10.13 -19.14
C ASP A 182 -12.52 9.65 -18.42
N PRO A 183 -12.77 10.12 -17.20
CA PRO A 183 -13.95 9.72 -16.45
C PRO A 183 -15.27 10.32 -16.98
N ASP A 184 -15.22 11.31 -17.87
CA ASP A 184 -16.40 11.96 -18.44
C ASP A 184 -16.91 11.27 -19.72
N HIS A 185 -16.14 10.30 -20.27
CA HIS A 185 -16.52 9.53 -21.44
C HIS A 185 -16.57 8.02 -21.13
N PRO A 186 -17.61 7.54 -20.44
CA PRO A 186 -17.66 6.18 -19.89
C PRO A 186 -17.88 5.07 -20.94
N ARG A 187 -17.90 5.35 -22.24
CA ARG A 187 -18.10 4.32 -23.27
C ARG A 187 -16.91 3.40 -23.43
N ASP A 188 -15.71 3.93 -23.20
CA ASP A 188 -14.45 3.25 -23.40
C ASP A 188 -13.57 3.36 -22.14
N LEU A 189 -13.43 2.27 -21.39
CA LEU A 189 -12.56 2.27 -20.22
C LEU A 189 -11.10 2.19 -20.64
N VAL A 190 -10.41 3.32 -20.56
CA VAL A 190 -8.96 3.43 -20.70
C VAL A 190 -8.35 3.77 -19.36
N LEU A 191 -7.45 2.91 -18.91
CA LEU A 191 -6.65 3.10 -17.71
C LEU A 191 -5.26 3.58 -18.08
N VAL A 192 -4.69 4.43 -17.25
CA VAL A 192 -3.30 4.88 -17.38
C VAL A 192 -2.53 4.45 -16.15
N HIS A 193 -1.45 3.72 -16.34
CA HIS A 193 -0.52 3.44 -15.26
C HIS A 193 0.27 4.70 -14.91
N VAL A 194 0.24 5.09 -13.66
CA VAL A 194 1.05 6.20 -13.15
C VAL A 194 2.45 5.67 -12.90
N GLU A 195 3.30 5.81 -13.94
CA GLU A 195 4.68 5.34 -13.92
C GLU A 195 5.55 6.26 -13.07
N GLU A 196 5.77 5.94 -11.82
CA GLU A 196 6.78 6.60 -10.98
C GLU A 196 8.17 5.99 -11.22
N GLY A 197 8.56 5.88 -12.52
CA GLY A 197 9.84 5.27 -12.92
C GLY A 197 9.83 3.75 -13.03
N ARG A 198 8.68 3.07 -12.90
CA ARG A 198 8.57 1.61 -12.85
C ARG A 198 7.72 1.03 -13.95
N LYS A 199 8.16 -0.11 -14.47
CA LYS A 199 7.41 -0.90 -15.44
C LYS A 199 6.57 -1.97 -14.74
N LEU A 200 5.33 -2.13 -15.17
CA LEU A 200 4.47 -3.22 -14.70
C LEU A 200 4.91 -4.56 -15.29
N ASP A 201 4.86 -5.62 -14.47
CA ASP A 201 5.01 -6.99 -14.95
C ASP A 201 3.82 -7.36 -15.86
N PRO A 202 4.07 -7.83 -17.11
CA PRO A 202 3.00 -8.23 -18.03
C PRO A 202 2.03 -9.29 -17.46
N ARG A 203 2.50 -10.18 -16.59
CA ARG A 203 1.66 -11.18 -15.93
C ARG A 203 0.67 -10.53 -14.97
N ARG A 204 1.10 -9.53 -14.22
CA ARG A 204 0.24 -8.75 -13.33
C ARG A 204 -0.77 -7.92 -14.11
N ILE A 205 -0.34 -7.32 -15.25
CA ILE A 205 -1.24 -6.61 -16.16
C ILE A 205 -2.40 -7.50 -16.59
N ALA A 206 -2.11 -8.74 -17.03
CA ALA A 206 -3.14 -9.67 -17.47
C ALA A 206 -4.16 -10.00 -16.36
N LEU A 207 -3.69 -10.28 -15.15
CA LEU A 207 -4.54 -10.59 -14.00
C LEU A 207 -5.39 -9.38 -13.61
N TYR A 208 -4.77 -8.20 -13.54
CA TYR A 208 -5.46 -6.96 -13.18
C TYR A 208 -6.56 -6.61 -14.19
N LEU A 209 -6.22 -6.60 -15.49
CA LEU A 209 -7.20 -6.29 -16.53
C LEU A 209 -8.31 -7.33 -16.62
N LYS A 210 -8.04 -8.60 -16.33
CA LYS A 210 -9.06 -9.65 -16.21
C LYS A 210 -10.06 -9.33 -15.10
N ALA A 211 -9.58 -8.91 -13.94
CA ALA A 211 -10.43 -8.54 -12.81
C ALA A 211 -11.30 -7.32 -13.15
N VAL A 212 -10.73 -6.27 -13.75
CA VAL A 212 -11.45 -5.08 -14.19
C VAL A 212 -12.50 -5.43 -15.26
N HIS A 213 -12.14 -6.24 -16.26
CA HIS A 213 -13.05 -6.70 -17.31
C HIS A 213 -14.23 -7.50 -16.73
N GLY A 214 -14.02 -8.25 -15.65
CA GLY A 214 -15.06 -8.99 -14.94
C GLY A 214 -16.19 -8.11 -14.40
N LEU A 215 -15.88 -6.86 -14.05
CA LEU A 215 -16.85 -5.85 -13.61
C LEU A 215 -17.35 -4.97 -14.76
N TRP A 216 -16.44 -4.53 -15.62
CA TRP A 216 -16.75 -3.64 -16.73
C TRP A 216 -17.55 -4.30 -17.85
N LYS A 217 -17.42 -5.63 -18.05
CA LYS A 217 -18.12 -6.47 -19.06
C LYS A 217 -17.80 -6.10 -20.53
N HIS A 218 -17.03 -5.07 -20.79
CA HIS A 218 -16.59 -4.59 -22.11
C HIS A 218 -15.06 -4.60 -22.19
N PRO A 219 -14.44 -4.42 -23.38
CA PRO A 219 -13.00 -4.31 -23.49
C PRO A 219 -12.42 -3.24 -22.57
N VAL A 220 -11.31 -3.56 -21.90
CA VAL A 220 -10.56 -2.67 -21.01
C VAL A 220 -9.21 -2.42 -21.62
N ARG A 221 -8.80 -1.17 -21.69
CA ARG A 221 -7.49 -0.75 -22.20
C ARG A 221 -6.63 -0.20 -21.06
N LEU A 222 -5.32 -0.47 -21.12
CA LEU A 222 -4.34 0.08 -20.18
C LEU A 222 -3.12 0.60 -20.94
N ARG A 223 -2.81 1.88 -20.74
CA ARG A 223 -1.53 2.48 -21.13
C ARG A 223 -0.51 2.24 -20.04
N ALA A 224 0.48 1.42 -20.32
CA ALA A 224 1.58 1.13 -19.39
C ALA A 224 2.82 0.70 -20.16
N ASN A 225 4.01 0.93 -19.60
CA ASN A 225 5.28 0.51 -20.19
C ASN A 225 5.51 1.04 -21.62
N GLY A 226 4.95 2.19 -21.99
CA GLY A 226 5.00 2.74 -23.34
C GLY A 226 4.15 1.96 -24.37
N LYS A 227 3.23 1.10 -23.94
CA LYS A 227 2.37 0.26 -24.78
C LYS A 227 0.90 0.41 -24.39
N LEU A 228 0.02 0.04 -25.32
CA LEU A 228 -1.41 -0.11 -25.07
C LEU A 228 -1.75 -1.61 -24.96
N TYR A 229 -2.16 -2.02 -23.77
CA TYR A 229 -2.69 -3.34 -23.50
C TYR A 229 -4.21 -3.31 -23.61
N THR A 230 -4.80 -4.31 -24.26
CA THR A 230 -6.25 -4.47 -24.36
C THR A 230 -6.64 -5.85 -23.87
N PHE A 231 -7.61 -5.91 -22.97
CA PHE A 231 -8.20 -7.17 -22.50
C PHE A 231 -9.66 -7.22 -22.92
N ASP A 232 -10.02 -8.27 -23.63
CA ASP A 232 -11.39 -8.56 -24.07
C ASP A 232 -11.73 -10.05 -23.88
N ARG A 233 -12.82 -10.50 -24.48
CA ARG A 233 -13.26 -11.92 -24.41
C ARG A 233 -12.24 -12.91 -25.01
N ARG A 234 -11.31 -12.45 -25.83
CA ARG A 234 -10.24 -13.27 -26.44
C ARG A 234 -8.99 -13.32 -25.57
N GLY A 235 -8.92 -12.49 -24.53
CA GLY A 235 -7.78 -12.35 -23.63
C GLY A 235 -6.99 -11.07 -23.82
N LEU A 236 -5.72 -11.09 -23.40
CA LEU A 236 -4.81 -9.94 -23.46
C LEU A 236 -4.18 -9.83 -24.84
N SER A 237 -4.23 -8.64 -25.42
CA SER A 237 -3.48 -8.23 -26.63
C SER A 237 -2.67 -6.97 -26.35
N THR A 238 -1.65 -6.70 -27.16
CA THR A 238 -0.76 -5.54 -27.00
C THR A 238 -0.55 -4.89 -28.38
N ALA A 239 -0.68 -3.57 -28.43
CA ALA A 239 -0.39 -2.74 -29.59
C ALA A 239 0.78 -1.80 -29.29
#